data_29481a59b05b613395a93a8dec16ff64
#
_entry.id   29481a59b05b613395a93a8dec16ff64
#
_cell.length_a   1.000
_cell.length_b   1.000
_cell.length_c   1.000
_cell.angle_alpha   90.00
_cell.angle_beta   90.00
_cell.angle_gamma   90.00
#
_symmetry.space_group_name_H-M   'P 1'
#
loop_
_entity.id
_entity.type
_entity.pdbx_description
1 polymer ?
#
loop_
_entity_poly.entity_id
_entity_poly.type
_entity_poly.pdbx_seq_one_letter_code
_entity_poly.pdbx_strand_id
1 'polypeptide(L)'
;MSVVVAKFGGTSVANPERIRSVAQRIVSRKRAGDSVVAVVSAMGKTTDDLVALASSISESPDPREMDTLLSTGEMVSMSLLAMAVAELGEEAISLSGRQIGLITDSVHGKASIREIHADRIRVALSEDRIVIVAGFQGIDAAGDITTLGRGGSATCLLYTSDAADDK
;
A
#
# COMPACT_ATOMS: atom_id res chain seq x y z
N MET A 1 5.93 -21.01 -10.61
CA MET A 1 6.14 -19.95 -9.62
C MET A 1 4.78 -19.29 -9.45
N SER A 2 4.20 -19.34 -8.24
CA SER A 2 2.89 -18.70 -7.99
C SER A 2 3.10 -17.26 -7.51
N VAL A 3 2.19 -16.36 -7.90
CA VAL A 3 2.15 -15.00 -7.34
C VAL A 3 1.24 -15.03 -6.12
N VAL A 4 1.76 -14.64 -4.98
CA VAL A 4 1.01 -14.53 -3.73
C VAL A 4 0.80 -13.06 -3.41
N VAL A 5 -0.45 -12.64 -3.35
CA VAL A 5 -0.82 -11.29 -2.93
C VAL A 5 -1.41 -11.37 -1.52
N ALA A 6 -0.80 -10.65 -0.58
CA ALA A 6 -1.20 -10.67 0.82
C ALA A 6 -1.48 -9.25 1.33
N LYS A 7 -2.56 -9.10 2.09
CA LYS A 7 -2.91 -7.84 2.76
C LYS A 7 -2.55 -7.90 4.25
N PHE A 8 -1.94 -6.82 4.73
CA PHE A 8 -1.65 -6.61 6.14
C PHE A 8 -2.35 -5.34 6.63
N GLY A 9 -3.37 -5.51 7.47
CA GLY A 9 -4.11 -4.41 8.07
C GLY A 9 -3.30 -3.67 9.14
N GLY A 10 -3.80 -2.53 9.60
CA GLY A 10 -3.12 -1.67 10.55
C GLY A 10 -2.68 -2.36 11.85
N THR A 11 -3.47 -3.31 12.36
CA THR A 11 -3.11 -4.10 13.54
C THR A 11 -1.94 -5.05 13.28
N SER A 12 -1.81 -5.56 12.06
CA SER A 12 -0.69 -6.45 11.67
C SER A 12 0.64 -5.71 11.54
N VAL A 13 0.61 -4.41 11.33
CA VAL A 13 1.80 -3.54 11.18
C VAL A 13 1.84 -2.45 12.25
N ALA A 14 1.19 -2.65 13.39
CA ALA A 14 0.95 -1.63 14.40
C ALA A 14 2.20 -1.08 15.09
N ASN A 15 3.27 -1.83 15.11
CA ASN A 15 4.53 -1.46 15.77
C ASN A 15 5.73 -2.17 15.10
N PRO A 16 6.97 -1.78 15.42
CA PRO A 16 8.17 -2.39 14.81
C PRO A 16 8.26 -3.90 14.96
N GLU A 17 7.83 -4.46 16.08
CA GLU A 17 7.85 -5.91 16.32
C GLU A 17 6.91 -6.64 15.34
N ARG A 18 5.71 -6.13 15.15
CA ARG A 18 4.74 -6.67 14.19
C ARG A 18 5.21 -6.54 12.75
N ILE A 19 5.83 -5.42 12.40
CA ILE A 19 6.44 -5.23 11.07
C ILE A 19 7.52 -6.28 10.81
N ARG A 20 8.40 -6.57 11.79
CA ARG A 20 9.41 -7.64 11.67
C ARG A 20 8.75 -9.01 11.51
N SER A 21 7.68 -9.29 12.24
CA SER A 21 6.93 -10.55 12.11
C SER A 21 6.30 -10.71 10.72
N VAL A 22 5.72 -9.65 10.17
CA VAL A 22 5.20 -9.63 8.80
C VAL A 22 6.32 -9.86 7.79
N ALA A 23 7.46 -9.18 7.94
CA ALA A 23 8.62 -9.36 7.08
C ALA A 23 9.10 -10.82 7.06
N GLN A 24 9.19 -11.47 8.22
CA GLN A 24 9.55 -12.90 8.30
C GLN A 24 8.59 -13.80 7.53
N ARG A 25 7.28 -13.54 7.63
CA ARG A 25 6.25 -14.30 6.90
C ARG A 25 6.38 -14.13 5.39
N ILE A 26 6.60 -12.89 4.93
CA ILE A 26 6.79 -12.55 3.52
C ILE A 26 8.04 -13.25 2.98
N VAL A 27 9.16 -13.13 3.68
CA VAL A 27 10.43 -13.74 3.31
C VAL A 27 10.33 -15.27 3.27
N SER A 28 9.63 -15.88 4.22
CA SER A 28 9.40 -17.33 4.22
C SER A 28 8.65 -17.78 2.97
N ARG A 29 7.65 -17.05 2.52
CA ARG A 29 6.92 -17.34 1.27
C ARG A 29 7.83 -17.20 0.05
N LYS A 30 8.59 -16.10 -0.02
CA LYS A 30 9.58 -15.88 -1.07
C LYS A 30 10.57 -17.03 -1.17
N ARG A 31 11.14 -17.47 -0.05
CA ARG A 31 12.11 -18.58 0.01
C ARG A 31 11.48 -19.94 -0.32
N ALA A 32 10.17 -20.07 -0.19
CA ALA A 32 9.42 -21.25 -0.64
C ALA A 32 9.19 -21.26 -2.17
N GLY A 33 9.62 -20.23 -2.90
CA GLY A 33 9.53 -20.13 -4.35
C GLY A 33 8.37 -19.29 -4.88
N ASP A 34 7.65 -18.59 -4.02
CA ASP A 34 6.56 -17.68 -4.45
C ASP A 34 7.09 -16.29 -4.81
N SER A 35 6.49 -15.66 -5.81
CA SER A 35 6.58 -14.20 -6.03
C SER A 35 5.61 -13.51 -5.08
N VAL A 36 6.05 -12.53 -4.30
CA VAL A 36 5.23 -11.95 -3.22
C VAL A 36 4.94 -10.47 -3.45
N VAL A 37 3.66 -10.13 -3.38
CA VAL A 37 3.15 -8.76 -3.31
C VAL A 37 2.43 -8.57 -1.97
N ALA A 38 2.87 -7.62 -1.17
CA ALA A 38 2.25 -7.26 0.10
C ALA A 38 1.56 -5.90 0.00
N VAL A 39 0.28 -5.83 0.33
CA VAL A 39 -0.47 -4.57 0.43
C VAL A 39 -0.61 -4.21 1.91
N VAL A 40 -0.14 -3.04 2.30
CA VAL A 40 -0.14 -2.61 3.70
C VAL A 40 -1.07 -1.44 3.95
N SER A 41 -1.66 -1.41 5.14
CA SER A 41 -2.38 -0.27 5.70
C SER A 41 -1.44 0.58 6.58
N ALA A 42 -1.89 1.77 6.98
CA ALA A 42 -1.19 2.57 7.98
C ALA A 42 -1.05 1.81 9.31
N MET A 43 -0.03 2.14 10.08
CA MET A 43 0.28 1.48 11.37
C MET A 43 -0.78 1.80 12.42
N GLY A 44 -1.38 0.78 13.01
CA GLY A 44 -2.23 0.90 14.20
C GLY A 44 -3.31 1.97 14.06
N LYS A 45 -3.21 3.03 14.87
CA LYS A 45 -4.13 4.17 14.91
C LYS A 45 -3.65 5.40 14.11
N THR A 46 -2.61 5.27 13.30
CA THR A 46 -2.02 6.41 12.58
C THR A 46 -3.04 7.21 11.78
N THR A 47 -3.97 6.54 11.09
CA THR A 47 -5.02 7.24 10.32
C THR A 47 -5.91 8.07 11.23
N ASP A 48 -6.34 7.54 12.38
CA ASP A 48 -7.16 8.26 13.35
C ASP A 48 -6.40 9.46 13.94
N ASP A 49 -5.11 9.30 14.23
CA ASP A 49 -4.25 10.35 14.74
C ASP A 49 -4.07 11.49 13.71
N LEU A 50 -3.91 11.16 12.43
CA LEU A 50 -3.83 12.13 11.34
C LEU A 50 -5.15 12.89 11.15
N VAL A 51 -6.29 12.21 11.26
CA VAL A 51 -7.62 12.85 11.22
C VAL A 51 -7.78 13.81 12.41
N ALA A 52 -7.40 13.39 13.61
CA ALA A 52 -7.45 14.24 14.80
C ALA A 52 -6.54 15.47 14.66
N LEU A 53 -5.35 15.29 14.11
CA LEU A 53 -4.41 16.38 13.85
C LEU A 53 -4.98 17.40 12.86
N ALA A 54 -5.55 16.94 11.74
CA ALA A 54 -6.22 17.83 10.78
C ALA A 54 -7.37 18.61 11.40
N SER A 55 -8.20 17.94 12.21
CA SER A 55 -9.33 18.54 12.91
C SER A 55 -8.90 19.60 13.95
N SER A 56 -7.69 19.48 14.49
CA SER A 56 -7.15 20.49 15.41
C SER A 56 -6.71 21.78 14.68
N ILE A 57 -6.50 21.72 13.37
CA ILE A 57 -6.11 22.87 12.53
C ILE A 57 -7.33 23.49 11.85
N SER A 58 -8.30 22.70 11.41
CA SER A 58 -9.47 23.16 10.68
C SER A 58 -10.71 22.39 11.08
N GLU A 59 -11.83 23.09 11.30
CA GLU A 59 -13.13 22.46 11.53
C GLU A 59 -13.68 21.77 10.27
N SER A 60 -13.25 22.22 9.09
CA SER A 60 -13.64 21.65 7.80
C SER A 60 -12.42 21.55 6.89
N PRO A 61 -11.55 20.55 7.09
CA PRO A 61 -10.37 20.35 6.26
C PRO A 61 -10.74 20.14 4.79
N ASP A 62 -9.97 20.73 3.89
CA ASP A 62 -10.14 20.50 2.46
C ASP A 62 -9.97 19.00 2.14
N PRO A 63 -10.91 18.37 1.40
CA PRO A 63 -10.87 16.92 1.15
C PRO A 63 -9.64 16.48 0.36
N ARG A 64 -9.13 17.28 -0.57
CA ARG A 64 -7.92 16.99 -1.33
C ARG A 64 -6.68 16.98 -0.43
N GLU A 65 -6.56 17.99 0.45
CA GLU A 65 -5.45 18.06 1.40
C GLU A 65 -5.55 16.94 2.46
N MET A 66 -6.77 16.56 2.84
CA MET A 66 -7.00 15.43 3.74
C MET A 66 -6.52 14.12 3.11
N ASP A 67 -6.81 13.86 1.84
CA ASP A 67 -6.30 12.70 1.12
C ASP A 67 -4.77 12.67 1.08
N THR A 68 -4.15 13.81 0.82
CA THR A 68 -2.69 13.95 0.84
C THR A 68 -2.13 13.60 2.22
N LEU A 69 -2.71 14.15 3.29
CA LEU A 69 -2.30 13.87 4.66
C LEU A 69 -2.45 12.39 5.02
N LEU A 70 -3.60 11.81 4.77
CA LEU A 70 -3.90 10.41 5.14
C LEU A 70 -3.02 9.42 4.39
N SER A 71 -2.66 9.71 3.13
CA SER A 71 -1.78 8.85 2.33
C SER A 71 -0.39 8.64 2.96
N THR A 72 0.05 9.56 3.82
CA THR A 72 1.36 9.45 4.48
C THR A 72 1.44 8.27 5.44
N GLY A 73 0.32 7.82 5.99
CA GLY A 73 0.28 6.69 6.91
C GLY A 73 0.79 5.39 6.28
N GLU A 74 0.32 5.06 5.08
CA GLU A 74 0.77 3.89 4.34
C GLU A 74 2.19 4.04 3.81
N MET A 75 2.62 5.28 3.51
CA MET A 75 3.99 5.55 3.10
C MET A 75 4.99 5.18 4.19
N VAL A 76 4.66 5.43 5.45
CA VAL A 76 5.47 5.02 6.59
C VAL A 76 5.55 3.50 6.68
N SER A 77 4.40 2.82 6.73
CA SER A 77 4.37 1.36 6.93
C SER A 77 5.02 0.59 5.79
N MET A 78 4.81 0.98 4.52
CA MET A 78 5.43 0.30 3.39
C MET A 78 6.95 0.44 3.40
N SER A 79 7.46 1.61 3.77
CA SER A 79 8.91 1.86 3.82
C SER A 79 9.57 1.07 4.93
N LEU A 80 8.98 1.06 6.13
CA LEU A 80 9.48 0.29 7.26
C LEU A 80 9.46 -1.22 6.99
N LEU A 81 8.41 -1.72 6.34
CA LEU A 81 8.34 -3.14 5.97
C LEU A 81 9.41 -3.51 4.94
N ALA A 82 9.68 -2.64 3.95
CA ALA A 82 10.75 -2.86 2.98
C ALA A 82 12.13 -2.91 3.67
N MET A 83 12.38 -2.03 4.63
CA MET A 83 13.60 -2.06 5.45
C MET A 83 13.71 -3.36 6.24
N ALA A 84 12.62 -3.82 6.86
CA ALA A 84 12.61 -5.07 7.63
C ALA A 84 12.86 -6.31 6.76
N VAL A 85 12.36 -6.33 5.52
CA VAL A 85 12.66 -7.38 4.54
C VAL A 85 14.14 -7.37 4.15
N ALA A 86 14.70 -6.19 3.90
CA ALA A 86 16.13 -6.04 3.57
C ALA A 86 17.05 -6.55 4.70
N GLU A 87 16.70 -6.30 5.95
CA GLU A 87 17.43 -6.85 7.11
C GLU A 87 17.44 -8.39 7.15
N LEU A 88 16.47 -9.04 6.52
CA LEU A 88 16.42 -10.49 6.38
C LEU A 88 17.18 -11.03 5.15
N GLY A 89 17.84 -10.15 4.40
CA GLY A 89 18.67 -10.49 3.25
C GLY A 89 17.93 -10.66 1.94
N GLU A 90 16.69 -10.18 1.83
CA GLU A 90 15.89 -10.22 0.60
C GLU A 90 15.73 -8.83 0.00
N GLU A 91 15.66 -8.76 -1.33
CA GLU A 91 15.39 -7.51 -2.01
C GLU A 91 13.89 -7.19 -2.00
N ALA A 92 13.56 -5.96 -1.61
CA ALA A 92 12.20 -5.45 -1.63
C ALA A 92 12.13 -4.06 -2.28
N ILE A 93 10.97 -3.76 -2.84
CA ILE A 93 10.63 -2.41 -3.31
C ILE A 93 9.27 -2.00 -2.75
N SER A 94 9.19 -0.81 -2.19
CA SER A 94 7.93 -0.21 -1.76
C SER A 94 7.40 0.74 -2.84
N LEU A 95 6.11 0.64 -3.14
CA LEU A 95 5.45 1.41 -4.19
C LEU A 95 4.16 2.03 -3.66
N SER A 96 4.00 3.34 -3.85
CA SER A 96 2.75 4.05 -3.58
C SER A 96 1.70 3.76 -4.64
N GLY A 97 0.44 4.14 -4.38
CA GLY A 97 -0.64 4.03 -5.36
C GLY A 97 -0.32 4.74 -6.68
N ARG A 98 0.31 5.93 -6.61
CA ARG A 98 0.82 6.64 -7.79
C ARG A 98 1.85 5.82 -8.57
N GLN A 99 2.80 5.21 -7.88
CA GLN A 99 3.90 4.48 -8.51
C GLN A 99 3.45 3.17 -9.17
N ILE A 100 2.37 2.57 -8.69
CA ILE A 100 1.75 1.40 -9.33
C ILE A 100 0.72 1.77 -10.40
N GLY A 101 0.52 3.08 -10.67
CA GLY A 101 -0.44 3.55 -11.66
C GLY A 101 -1.90 3.26 -11.28
N LEU A 102 -2.25 3.37 -9.99
CA LEU A 102 -3.62 3.22 -9.52
C LEU A 102 -4.38 4.52 -9.77
N ILE A 103 -5.17 4.54 -10.85
CA ILE A 103 -5.95 5.70 -11.28
C ILE A 103 -7.36 5.62 -10.70
N THR A 104 -7.84 6.71 -10.16
CA THR A 104 -9.18 6.85 -9.56
C THR A 104 -9.98 7.96 -10.21
N ASP A 105 -11.25 8.08 -9.83
CA ASP A 105 -11.98 9.33 -9.99
C ASP A 105 -11.50 10.39 -8.99
N SER A 106 -12.00 11.62 -9.14
CA SER A 106 -11.61 12.77 -8.30
C SER A 106 -12.53 12.95 -7.08
N VAL A 107 -13.17 11.89 -6.59
CA VAL A 107 -14.03 11.95 -5.41
C VAL A 107 -13.18 11.75 -4.16
N HIS A 108 -12.57 12.83 -3.66
CA HIS A 108 -11.72 12.78 -2.47
C HIS A 108 -12.41 12.17 -1.25
N GLY A 109 -11.66 11.39 -0.47
CA GLY A 109 -12.13 10.69 0.72
C GLY A 109 -12.86 9.36 0.46
N LYS A 110 -13.33 9.11 -0.76
CA LYS A 110 -14.01 7.86 -1.17
C LYS A 110 -13.89 7.60 -2.67
N ALA A 111 -12.70 7.81 -3.21
CA ALA A 111 -12.42 7.61 -4.61
C ALA A 111 -12.66 6.15 -5.05
N SER A 112 -13.09 5.99 -6.28
CA SER A 112 -13.28 4.68 -6.92
C SER A 112 -12.18 4.42 -7.92
N ILE A 113 -11.64 3.20 -7.92
CA ILE A 113 -10.61 2.78 -8.87
C ILE A 113 -11.19 2.74 -10.27
N ARG A 114 -10.49 3.35 -11.23
CA ARG A 114 -10.82 3.33 -12.65
C ARG A 114 -9.92 2.40 -13.42
N GLU A 115 -8.61 2.39 -13.09
CA GLU A 115 -7.60 1.65 -13.82
C GLU A 115 -6.38 1.37 -12.94
N ILE A 116 -5.66 0.28 -13.21
CA ILE A 116 -4.33 0.00 -12.64
C ILE A 116 -3.39 -0.42 -13.76
N HIS A 117 -2.22 0.22 -13.84
CA HIS A 117 -1.23 -0.09 -14.86
C HIS A 117 -0.18 -1.14 -14.44
N ALA A 118 -0.07 -1.50 -13.24
CA ALA A 118 0.74 -2.57 -12.61
C ALA A 118 2.12 -2.92 -13.24
N ASP A 119 2.60 -2.21 -14.25
CA ASP A 119 3.84 -2.53 -14.96
C ASP A 119 5.06 -2.54 -14.02
N ARG A 120 5.11 -1.60 -13.08
CA ARG A 120 6.18 -1.55 -12.09
C ARG A 120 6.17 -2.74 -11.14
N ILE A 121 4.99 -3.28 -10.83
CA ILE A 121 4.85 -4.51 -10.03
C ILE A 121 5.42 -5.68 -10.83
N ARG A 122 5.01 -5.84 -12.10
CA ARG A 122 5.49 -6.93 -12.97
C ARG A 122 7.01 -6.88 -13.16
N VAL A 123 7.56 -5.70 -13.42
CA VAL A 123 9.02 -5.52 -13.56
C VAL A 123 9.74 -5.93 -12.27
N ALA A 124 9.29 -5.44 -11.11
CA ALA A 124 9.93 -5.77 -9.84
C ALA A 124 9.86 -7.26 -9.51
N LEU A 125 8.73 -7.93 -9.80
CA LEU A 125 8.61 -9.38 -9.64
C LEU A 125 9.53 -10.15 -10.59
N SER A 126 9.69 -9.68 -11.84
CA SER A 126 10.61 -10.29 -12.81
C SER A 126 12.09 -10.15 -12.41
N GLU A 127 12.41 -9.14 -11.62
CA GLU A 127 13.73 -8.91 -10.99
C GLU A 127 13.89 -9.65 -9.66
N ASP A 128 12.97 -10.56 -9.36
CA ASP A 128 12.95 -11.37 -8.14
C ASP A 128 12.84 -10.57 -6.84
N ARG A 129 12.25 -9.38 -6.87
CA ARG A 129 12.01 -8.54 -5.68
C ARG A 129 10.66 -8.82 -5.03
N ILE A 130 10.60 -8.69 -3.72
CA ILE A 130 9.35 -8.58 -2.97
C ILE A 130 8.77 -7.19 -3.21
N VAL A 131 7.50 -7.12 -3.60
CA VAL A 131 6.80 -5.85 -3.84
C VAL A 131 5.92 -5.52 -2.65
N ILE A 132 6.05 -4.31 -2.12
CA ILE A 132 5.24 -3.80 -1.01
C ILE A 132 4.47 -2.58 -1.52
N VAL A 133 3.15 -2.63 -1.44
CA VAL A 133 2.24 -1.61 -1.98
C VAL A 133 1.55 -0.89 -0.85
N ALA A 134 1.57 0.45 -0.90
CA ALA A 134 0.70 1.26 -0.04
C ALA A 134 -0.75 1.06 -0.46
N GLY A 135 -1.57 0.50 0.43
CA GLY A 135 -3.00 0.39 0.21
C GLY A 135 -3.73 1.73 0.35
N PHE A 136 -5.04 1.74 0.11
CA PHE A 136 -5.93 2.86 0.41
C PHE A 136 -5.77 4.11 -0.48
N GLN A 137 -4.78 4.23 -1.33
CA GLN A 137 -4.46 5.44 -2.07
C GLN A 137 -4.27 5.21 -3.57
N GLY A 138 -4.60 6.23 -4.35
CA GLY A 138 -4.35 6.32 -5.78
C GLY A 138 -4.13 7.77 -6.19
N ILE A 139 -4.25 8.03 -7.48
CA ILE A 139 -4.23 9.38 -8.05
C ILE A 139 -5.40 9.55 -9.02
N ASP A 140 -5.91 10.75 -9.14
CA ASP A 140 -6.87 11.11 -10.17
C ASP A 140 -6.17 11.52 -11.49
N ALA A 141 -6.99 11.90 -12.48
CA ALA A 141 -6.49 12.33 -13.80
C ALA A 141 -5.64 13.61 -13.75
N ALA A 142 -5.79 14.43 -12.72
CA ALA A 142 -4.96 15.62 -12.51
C ALA A 142 -3.62 15.29 -11.81
N GLY A 143 -3.46 14.06 -11.32
CA GLY A 143 -2.28 13.62 -10.57
C GLY A 143 -2.37 13.91 -9.07
N ASP A 144 -3.54 14.34 -8.59
CA ASP A 144 -3.77 14.57 -7.18
C ASP A 144 -3.98 13.24 -6.44
N ILE A 145 -3.45 13.14 -5.22
CA ILE A 145 -3.61 11.97 -4.38
C ILE A 145 -5.09 11.85 -3.98
N THR A 146 -5.61 10.64 -4.10
CA THR A 146 -6.96 10.27 -3.67
C THR A 146 -6.90 9.14 -2.67
N THR A 147 -7.83 9.09 -1.72
CA THR A 147 -8.01 7.94 -0.85
C THR A 147 -9.28 7.19 -1.21
N LEU A 148 -9.17 5.87 -1.18
CA LEU A 148 -10.28 4.96 -1.42
C LEU A 148 -11.20 4.95 -0.18
N GLY A 149 -12.45 4.65 -0.36
CA GLY A 149 -13.38 4.50 0.77
C GLY A 149 -12.99 3.37 1.73
N ARG A 150 -13.76 3.17 2.79
CA ARG A 150 -13.55 2.07 3.74
C ARG A 150 -13.43 0.73 3.01
N GLY A 151 -12.42 -0.05 3.37
CA GLY A 151 -12.09 -1.30 2.67
C GLY A 151 -11.21 -1.11 1.43
N GLY A 152 -10.78 0.11 1.11
CA GLY A 152 -9.97 0.43 -0.07
C GLY A 152 -8.69 -0.40 -0.20
N SER A 153 -8.02 -0.75 0.92
CA SER A 153 -6.87 -1.65 0.88
C SER A 153 -7.24 -3.06 0.39
N ALA A 154 -8.43 -3.56 0.71
CA ALA A 154 -8.93 -4.84 0.20
C ALA A 154 -9.27 -4.76 -1.28
N THR A 155 -9.85 -3.65 -1.73
CA THR A 155 -10.11 -3.39 -3.14
C THR A 155 -8.81 -3.31 -3.93
N CYS A 156 -7.80 -2.59 -3.42
CA CYS A 156 -6.47 -2.53 -4.00
C CYS A 156 -5.84 -3.93 -4.14
N LEU A 157 -6.05 -4.82 -3.16
CA LEU A 157 -5.59 -6.21 -3.20
C LEU A 157 -6.16 -6.98 -4.39
N LEU A 158 -7.47 -6.90 -4.62
CA LEU A 158 -8.14 -7.59 -5.73
C LEU A 158 -7.58 -7.15 -7.09
N TYR A 159 -7.49 -5.85 -7.33
CA TYR A 159 -6.93 -5.32 -8.57
C TYR A 159 -5.43 -5.64 -8.74
N THR A 160 -4.69 -5.71 -7.64
CA THR A 160 -3.27 -6.08 -7.68
C THR A 160 -3.08 -7.56 -8.00
N SER A 161 -3.96 -8.45 -7.50
CA SER A 161 -3.93 -9.88 -7.82
C SER A 161 -4.26 -10.10 -9.29
N ASP A 162 -5.33 -9.49 -9.81
CA ASP A 162 -5.70 -9.61 -11.22
C ASP A 162 -4.58 -9.11 -12.14
N ALA A 163 -3.97 -8.00 -11.81
CA ALA A 163 -2.84 -7.44 -12.56
C ALA A 163 -1.56 -8.29 -12.49
N ALA A 164 -1.38 -9.09 -11.43
CA ALA A 164 -0.22 -9.99 -11.29
C ALA A 164 -0.44 -11.32 -12.04
N ASP A 165 -1.69 -11.75 -12.21
CA ASP A 165 -2.06 -13.01 -12.88
C ASP A 165 -2.20 -12.89 -14.41
N ASP A 166 -2.30 -11.67 -14.95
CA ASP A 166 -2.30 -11.41 -16.39
C ASP A 166 -0.94 -11.73 -17.02
N LYS A 167 -0.79 -12.97 -17.49
CA LYS A 167 0.34 -13.42 -18.33
C LYS A 167 -0.13 -13.71 -19.75
#